data_1dfeea3aca2d3fe0286fcc986ed8b667
#
_entry.id   1dfeea3aca2d3fe0286fcc986ed8b667
#
_cell.length_a   1.000
_cell.length_b   1.000
_cell.length_c   1.000
_cell.angle_alpha   90.00
_cell.angle_beta   90.00
_cell.angle_gamma   90.00
#
_symmetry.space_group_name_H-M   'P 1'
#
loop_
_entity.id
_entity.type
_entity.pdbx_description
1 polymer ?
#
loop_
_entity_poly.entity_id
_entity_poly.type
_entity_poly.pdbx_seq_one_letter_code
_entity_poly.pdbx_strand_id
1 'polypeptide(L)'
;MALALNPELDLVLEREVDVTPEEIWHAWTTPEHLKKWFCPLPWKTVECEIDLKPGGLFRTVMQSPEGQQFPNIGCYLEVIPNKKLSWTNALEPGFRPAKIPELSPGHECAEFLMTATLLLEATTRGTRYTAYVLHSDAASKQRHEAMGFEQGWGMVLDQLVAEIKKAR
;
A
#
# COMPACT_ATOMS: atom_id res chain seq x y z
N MET A 1 -19.66 3.69 0.01
CA MET A 1 -20.11 2.49 -0.69
C MET A 1 -19.12 1.37 -0.45
N ALA A 2 -19.60 0.24 0.05
CA ALA A 2 -18.72 -0.90 0.29
C ALA A 2 -18.26 -1.50 -1.05
N LEU A 3 -16.97 -1.87 -1.14
CA LEU A 3 -16.46 -2.56 -2.31
C LEU A 3 -17.04 -3.97 -2.37
N ALA A 4 -17.48 -4.38 -3.56
CA ALA A 4 -17.90 -5.76 -3.80
C ALA A 4 -16.65 -6.62 -3.88
N LEU A 5 -16.38 -7.41 -2.84
CA LEU A 5 -15.20 -8.26 -2.77
C LEU A 5 -15.44 -9.62 -3.42
N ASN A 6 -14.44 -10.08 -4.15
CA ASN A 6 -14.41 -11.44 -4.69
C ASN A 6 -13.34 -12.23 -3.92
N PRO A 7 -13.73 -13.19 -3.07
CA PRO A 7 -12.76 -13.94 -2.24
C PRO A 7 -11.68 -14.69 -3.03
N GLU A 8 -11.91 -14.96 -4.31
CA GLU A 8 -10.94 -15.63 -5.17
C GLU A 8 -9.85 -14.70 -5.70
N LEU A 9 -10.13 -13.39 -5.73
CA LEU A 9 -9.25 -12.38 -6.33
C LEU A 9 -8.72 -11.36 -5.34
N ASP A 10 -9.38 -11.18 -4.20
CA ASP A 10 -9.16 -10.05 -3.33
C ASP A 10 -8.66 -10.44 -1.96
N LEU A 11 -7.81 -9.58 -1.39
CA LEU A 11 -7.33 -9.70 -0.01
C LEU A 11 -7.77 -8.47 0.79
N VAL A 12 -8.08 -8.68 2.07
CA VAL A 12 -8.53 -7.62 2.96
C VAL A 12 -7.79 -7.70 4.29
N LEU A 13 -7.30 -6.56 4.76
CA LEU A 13 -6.80 -6.39 6.12
C LEU A 13 -7.65 -5.34 6.81
N GLU A 14 -8.28 -5.70 7.93
CA GLU A 14 -9.03 -4.75 8.76
C GLU A 14 -8.50 -4.79 10.19
N ARG A 15 -8.19 -3.62 10.74
CA ARG A 15 -7.72 -3.46 12.13
C ARG A 15 -8.27 -2.16 12.71
N GLU A 16 -8.55 -2.17 14.00
CA GLU A 16 -8.78 -0.93 14.74
C GLU A 16 -7.46 -0.51 15.38
N VAL A 17 -7.06 0.75 15.16
CA VAL A 17 -5.81 1.30 15.68
C VAL A 17 -6.10 2.56 16.49
N ASP A 18 -5.23 2.88 17.46
CA ASP A 18 -5.42 3.95 18.41
C ASP A 18 -4.76 5.28 17.99
N VAL A 19 -4.76 5.53 16.68
CA VAL A 19 -4.33 6.79 16.07
C VAL A 19 -5.44 7.32 15.19
N THR A 20 -5.46 8.64 14.94
CA THR A 20 -6.57 9.28 14.22
C THR A 20 -6.47 9.06 12.70
N PRO A 21 -7.61 9.18 11.97
CA PRO A 21 -7.57 9.14 10.51
C PRO A 21 -6.65 10.19 9.90
N GLU A 22 -6.60 11.39 10.48
CA GLU A 22 -5.74 12.49 10.03
C GLU A 22 -4.26 12.14 10.19
N GLU A 23 -3.87 11.52 11.31
CA GLU A 23 -2.50 11.07 11.53
C GLU A 23 -2.10 9.99 10.53
N ILE A 24 -2.99 9.03 10.25
CA ILE A 24 -2.75 7.97 9.26
C ILE A 24 -2.65 8.58 7.85
N TRP A 25 -3.56 9.48 7.50
CA TRP A 25 -3.54 10.16 6.21
C TRP A 25 -2.22 10.88 5.98
N HIS A 26 -1.77 11.64 6.98
CA HIS A 26 -0.49 12.34 6.92
C HIS A 26 0.68 11.37 6.70
N ALA A 27 0.69 10.24 7.40
CA ALA A 27 1.72 9.22 7.26
C ALA A 27 1.76 8.62 5.86
N TRP A 28 0.61 8.40 5.23
CA TRP A 28 0.50 7.83 3.88
C TRP A 28 0.78 8.83 2.77
N THR A 29 0.62 10.12 3.01
CA THR A 29 0.67 11.13 1.95
C THR A 29 1.87 12.06 2.03
N THR A 30 2.73 11.89 3.02
CA THR A 30 3.96 12.68 3.20
C THR A 30 5.17 11.78 2.95
N PRO A 31 5.97 12.03 1.86
CA PRO A 31 7.09 11.15 1.52
C PRO A 31 8.08 10.90 2.66
N GLU A 32 8.45 11.94 3.39
CA GLU A 32 9.41 11.81 4.50
C GLU A 32 8.88 10.95 5.65
N HIS A 33 7.56 10.93 5.84
CA HIS A 33 6.93 10.08 6.84
C HIS A 33 6.80 8.64 6.34
N LEU A 34 6.31 8.49 5.10
CA LEU A 34 6.06 7.18 4.48
C LEU A 34 7.32 6.32 4.43
N LYS A 35 8.47 6.90 4.14
CA LYS A 35 9.75 6.17 4.09
C LYS A 35 10.11 5.45 5.39
N LYS A 36 9.56 5.88 6.52
CA LYS A 36 9.90 5.32 7.84
C LYS A 36 9.21 3.99 8.13
N TRP A 37 8.10 3.69 7.46
CA TRP A 37 7.28 2.52 7.84
C TRP A 37 6.81 1.67 6.66
N PHE A 38 7.00 2.08 5.40
CA PHE A 38 6.30 1.54 4.22
C PHE A 38 6.77 0.16 3.76
N CYS A 39 7.66 -0.51 4.43
CA CYS A 39 7.96 -1.91 4.13
C CYS A 39 8.35 -2.65 5.40
N PRO A 40 8.13 -3.99 5.46
CA PRO A 40 8.47 -4.74 6.66
C PRO A 40 9.99 -4.72 6.91
N LEU A 41 10.38 -4.40 8.15
CA LEU A 41 11.78 -4.51 8.55
C LEU A 41 12.28 -5.95 8.36
N PRO A 42 13.52 -6.19 7.95
CA PRO A 42 14.63 -5.22 7.82
C PRO A 42 14.72 -4.48 6.47
N TRP A 43 13.74 -4.65 5.59
CA TRP A 43 13.65 -3.88 4.35
C TRP A 43 13.44 -2.40 4.66
N LYS A 44 13.85 -1.52 3.72
CA LYS A 44 13.72 -0.06 3.86
C LYS A 44 13.10 0.53 2.61
N THR A 45 12.33 1.60 2.78
CA THR A 45 11.91 2.46 1.67
C THR A 45 12.87 3.64 1.60
N VAL A 46 13.70 3.69 0.57
CA VAL A 46 14.79 4.67 0.45
C VAL A 46 14.41 5.89 -0.37
N GLU A 47 13.42 5.77 -1.26
CA GLU A 47 12.89 6.90 -2.04
C GLU A 47 11.37 6.84 -2.07
N CYS A 48 10.75 8.02 -2.10
CA CYS A 48 9.30 8.17 -2.24
C CYS A 48 8.98 9.49 -2.94
N GLU A 49 8.15 9.40 -3.99
CA GLU A 49 7.59 10.57 -4.67
C GLU A 49 6.08 10.43 -4.74
N ILE A 50 5.38 11.48 -4.34
CA ILE A 50 3.92 11.50 -4.28
C ILE A 50 3.41 12.75 -5.00
N ASP A 51 2.54 12.55 -6.01
CA ASP A 51 1.72 13.60 -6.60
C ASP A 51 0.27 13.25 -6.26
N LEU A 52 -0.23 13.83 -5.17
CA LEU A 52 -1.46 13.39 -4.51
C LEU A 52 -2.70 13.94 -5.21
N LYS A 53 -3.06 13.33 -6.32
CA LYS A 53 -4.28 13.62 -7.08
C LYS A 53 -4.63 12.41 -7.95
N PRO A 54 -5.89 12.26 -8.38
CA PRO A 54 -6.22 11.21 -9.35
C PRO A 54 -5.35 11.33 -10.61
N GLY A 55 -4.75 10.21 -11.02
CA GLY A 55 -3.79 10.19 -12.12
C GLY A 55 -2.36 10.58 -11.73
N GLY A 56 -2.12 10.96 -10.47
CA GLY A 56 -0.80 11.38 -10.00
C GLY A 56 0.12 10.22 -9.71
N LEU A 57 1.41 10.52 -9.64
CA LEU A 57 2.48 9.54 -9.38
C LEU A 57 2.50 9.09 -7.92
N PHE A 58 2.60 7.77 -7.71
CA PHE A 58 3.00 7.18 -6.45
C PHE A 58 4.21 6.29 -6.72
N ARG A 59 5.40 6.78 -6.43
CA ARG A 59 6.64 6.06 -6.66
C ARG A 59 7.36 5.80 -5.35
N THR A 60 7.77 4.56 -5.14
CA THR A 60 8.62 4.17 -4.00
C THR A 60 9.78 3.33 -4.50
N VAL A 61 10.89 3.36 -3.78
CA VAL A 61 12.01 2.44 -3.99
C VAL A 61 12.24 1.72 -2.67
N MET A 62 12.07 0.40 -2.69
CA MET A 62 12.34 -0.46 -1.55
C MET A 62 13.74 -1.04 -1.68
N GLN A 63 14.44 -1.19 -0.57
CA GLN A 63 15.79 -1.74 -0.54
C GLN A 63 15.84 -2.95 0.36
N SER A 64 16.36 -4.06 -0.15
CA SER A 64 16.58 -5.28 0.62
C SER A 64 17.72 -5.12 1.62
N PRO A 65 17.83 -6.01 2.63
CA PRO A 65 18.97 -5.99 3.57
C PRO A 65 20.34 -6.10 2.86
N GLU A 66 20.37 -6.72 1.68
CA GLU A 66 21.59 -6.89 0.88
C GLU A 66 21.90 -5.65 0.03
N GLY A 67 21.04 -4.63 0.04
CA GLY A 67 21.23 -3.39 -0.71
C GLY A 67 20.63 -3.38 -2.10
N GLN A 68 19.92 -4.43 -2.51
CA GLN A 68 19.24 -4.46 -3.80
C GLN A 68 17.99 -3.57 -3.77
N GLN A 69 17.82 -2.75 -4.81
CA GLN A 69 16.71 -1.79 -4.89
C GLN A 69 15.63 -2.24 -5.85
N PHE A 70 14.38 -2.02 -5.47
CA PHE A 70 13.18 -2.40 -6.22
C PHE A 70 12.28 -1.19 -6.39
N PRO A 71 12.32 -0.49 -7.54
CA PRO A 71 11.42 0.62 -7.83
C PRO A 71 9.99 0.13 -8.05
N ASN A 72 9.03 0.85 -7.51
CA ASN A 72 7.61 0.61 -7.71
C ASN A 72 6.96 1.90 -8.19
N ILE A 73 6.24 1.84 -9.29
CA ILE A 73 5.52 2.99 -9.86
C ILE A 73 4.04 2.67 -9.83
N GLY A 74 3.26 3.57 -9.26
CA GLY A 74 1.82 3.49 -9.21
C GLY A 74 1.16 4.78 -9.64
N CYS A 75 -0.14 4.69 -9.83
CA CYS A 75 -1.01 5.79 -10.20
C CYS A 75 -2.12 5.91 -9.17
N TYR A 76 -2.31 7.10 -8.60
CA TYR A 76 -3.44 7.35 -7.73
C TYR A 76 -4.75 7.34 -8.54
N LEU A 77 -5.79 6.74 -7.97
CA LEU A 77 -7.10 6.65 -8.58
C LEU A 77 -8.11 7.55 -7.88
N GLU A 78 -8.16 7.48 -6.56
CA GLU A 78 -9.11 8.22 -5.75
C GLU A 78 -8.43 8.78 -4.51
N VAL A 79 -8.66 10.05 -4.23
CA VAL A 79 -8.04 10.76 -3.10
C VAL A 79 -9.14 11.53 -2.38
N ILE A 80 -9.57 11.02 -1.23
CA ILE A 80 -10.54 11.69 -0.35
C ILE A 80 -9.84 11.90 0.99
N PRO A 81 -9.43 13.14 1.32
CA PRO A 81 -8.63 13.41 2.51
C PRO A 81 -9.21 12.83 3.78
N ASN A 82 -8.37 12.12 4.53
CA ASN A 82 -8.66 11.49 5.82
C ASN A 82 -9.70 10.35 5.75
N LYS A 83 -10.10 9.92 4.55
CA LYS A 83 -11.16 8.90 4.38
C LYS A 83 -10.80 7.76 3.44
N LYS A 84 -10.26 8.07 2.26
CA LYS A 84 -10.04 7.06 1.24
C LYS A 84 -8.86 7.40 0.34
N LEU A 85 -8.01 6.41 0.12
CA LEU A 85 -6.89 6.51 -0.80
C LEU A 85 -6.82 5.24 -1.64
N SER A 86 -6.92 5.37 -2.98
CA SER A 86 -6.78 4.25 -3.89
C SER A 86 -5.65 4.49 -4.87
N TRP A 87 -4.88 3.44 -5.15
CA TRP A 87 -3.83 3.47 -6.16
C TRP A 87 -3.68 2.10 -6.82
N THR A 88 -2.98 2.07 -7.95
CA THR A 88 -2.75 0.84 -8.70
C THR A 88 -1.39 0.88 -9.39
N ASN A 89 -0.78 -0.27 -9.57
CA ASN A 89 0.38 -0.44 -10.45
C ASN A 89 0.00 -0.91 -11.86
N ALA A 90 -1.29 -1.12 -12.11
CA ALA A 90 -1.81 -1.45 -13.44
C ALA A 90 -1.87 -0.23 -14.37
N LEU A 91 -1.69 0.97 -13.81
CA LEU A 91 -1.61 2.23 -14.54
C LEU A 91 -0.35 2.99 -14.13
N GLU A 92 0.24 3.67 -15.09
CA GLU A 92 1.27 4.68 -14.87
C GLU A 92 0.61 6.06 -14.69
N PRO A 93 1.36 7.09 -14.22
CA PRO A 93 0.79 8.43 -14.09
C PRO A 93 0.07 8.92 -15.34
N GLY A 94 -1.05 9.62 -15.15
CA GLY A 94 -1.92 10.03 -16.24
C GLY A 94 -2.88 8.95 -16.71
N PHE A 95 -3.09 7.91 -15.87
CA PHE A 95 -3.97 6.76 -16.17
C PHE A 95 -3.52 5.96 -17.39
N ARG A 96 -2.24 6.02 -17.74
CA ARG A 96 -1.69 5.24 -18.84
C ARG A 96 -1.59 3.77 -18.45
N PRO A 97 -2.12 2.82 -19.26
CA PRO A 97 -1.94 1.41 -18.96
C PRO A 97 -0.48 1.02 -18.81
N ALA A 98 -0.15 0.38 -17.71
CA ALA A 98 1.19 -0.12 -17.45
C ALA A 98 1.47 -1.35 -18.31
N LYS A 99 2.76 -1.62 -18.55
CA LYS A 99 3.17 -2.87 -19.20
C LYS A 99 2.97 -4.01 -18.21
N ILE A 100 2.53 -5.17 -18.75
CA ILE A 100 2.42 -6.38 -17.93
C ILE A 100 3.83 -6.80 -17.51
N PRO A 101 4.09 -6.99 -16.21
CA PRO A 101 5.41 -7.41 -15.76
C PRO A 101 5.80 -8.78 -16.33
N GLU A 102 7.03 -8.90 -16.80
CA GLU A 102 7.58 -10.20 -17.17
C GLU A 102 8.07 -10.90 -15.90
N LEU A 103 7.70 -12.16 -15.75
CA LEU A 103 8.13 -12.96 -14.60
C LEU A 103 9.62 -13.29 -14.76
N SER A 104 10.45 -12.67 -13.93
CA SER A 104 11.87 -12.97 -13.84
C SER A 104 12.16 -13.83 -12.62
N PRO A 105 13.00 -14.86 -12.73
CA PRO A 105 13.40 -15.67 -11.57
C PRO A 105 13.97 -14.78 -10.44
N GLY A 106 13.46 -14.93 -9.23
CA GLY A 106 13.88 -14.16 -8.06
C GLY A 106 13.13 -12.85 -7.84
N HIS A 107 12.24 -12.46 -8.77
CA HIS A 107 11.45 -11.23 -8.69
C HIS A 107 9.94 -11.48 -8.64
N GLU A 108 9.53 -12.72 -8.39
CA GLU A 108 8.12 -13.12 -8.39
C GLU A 108 7.25 -12.31 -7.40
N CYS A 109 7.90 -11.78 -6.36
CA CYS A 109 7.23 -11.02 -5.31
C CYS A 109 6.74 -9.62 -5.73
N ALA A 110 7.34 -9.04 -6.77
CA ALA A 110 7.06 -7.66 -7.18
C ALA A 110 6.24 -7.58 -8.47
N GLU A 111 5.85 -8.69 -9.05
CA GLU A 111 5.44 -8.76 -10.45
C GLU A 111 3.99 -9.15 -10.68
N PHE A 112 3.07 -8.71 -9.84
CA PHE A 112 1.66 -8.83 -10.13
C PHE A 112 0.97 -7.47 -10.11
N LEU A 113 -0.04 -7.32 -10.95
CA LEU A 113 -0.86 -6.12 -10.98
C LEU A 113 -1.86 -6.16 -9.83
N MET A 114 -1.99 -5.05 -9.14
CA MET A 114 -2.95 -4.92 -8.05
C MET A 114 -3.51 -3.50 -7.96
N THR A 115 -4.70 -3.40 -7.39
CA THR A 115 -5.29 -2.13 -7.00
C THR A 115 -5.51 -2.16 -5.49
N ALA A 116 -4.96 -1.19 -4.79
CA ALA A 116 -5.10 -1.09 -3.35
C ALA A 116 -5.99 0.08 -2.98
N THR A 117 -6.84 -0.11 -1.99
CA THR A 117 -7.70 0.93 -1.44
C THR A 117 -7.63 0.92 0.08
N LEU A 118 -7.31 2.07 0.66
CA LEU A 118 -7.40 2.30 2.09
C LEU A 118 -8.70 3.01 2.41
N LEU A 119 -9.41 2.49 3.41
CA LEU A 119 -10.55 3.19 4.02
C LEU A 119 -10.21 3.50 5.48
N LEU A 120 -10.45 4.74 5.87
CA LEU A 120 -10.20 5.23 7.22
C LEU A 120 -11.51 5.73 7.81
N GLU A 121 -11.98 5.06 8.86
CA GLU A 121 -13.20 5.45 9.56
C GLU A 121 -12.87 5.77 11.01
N ALA A 122 -13.27 6.97 11.49
CA ALA A 122 -13.07 7.34 12.87
C ALA A 122 -13.90 6.44 13.80
N THR A 123 -13.27 6.00 14.89
CA THR A 123 -13.93 5.23 15.95
C THR A 123 -13.73 5.93 17.30
N THR A 124 -14.37 5.44 18.34
CA THR A 124 -14.16 5.96 19.69
C THR A 124 -12.74 5.72 20.22
N ARG A 125 -12.01 4.78 19.63
CA ARG A 125 -10.63 4.43 20.02
C ARG A 125 -9.57 5.02 19.11
N GLY A 126 -9.95 5.45 17.91
CA GLY A 126 -9.02 5.96 16.91
C GLY A 126 -9.55 5.78 15.50
N THR A 127 -9.12 4.74 14.81
CA THR A 127 -9.47 4.50 13.40
C THR A 127 -9.71 3.02 13.13
N ARG A 128 -10.80 2.73 12.41
CA ARG A 128 -10.92 1.45 11.69
C ARG A 128 -10.18 1.60 10.38
N TYR A 129 -9.08 0.88 10.26
CA TYR A 129 -8.21 0.86 9.10
C TYR A 129 -8.54 -0.38 8.26
N THR A 130 -8.94 -0.17 7.01
CA THR A 130 -9.24 -1.28 6.11
C THR A 130 -8.43 -1.11 4.83
N ALA A 131 -7.65 -2.14 4.49
CA ALA A 131 -6.91 -2.21 3.23
C ALA A 131 -7.51 -3.30 2.36
N TYR A 132 -8.00 -2.91 1.18
CA TYR A 132 -8.47 -3.84 0.15
C TYR A 132 -7.40 -3.94 -0.92
N VAL A 133 -7.03 -5.15 -1.31
CA VAL A 133 -6.06 -5.36 -2.39
C VAL A 133 -6.68 -6.30 -3.42
N LEU A 134 -6.94 -5.75 -4.60
CA LEU A 134 -7.61 -6.43 -5.70
C LEU A 134 -6.57 -6.93 -6.70
N HIS A 135 -6.74 -8.15 -7.20
CA HIS A 135 -5.81 -8.77 -8.14
C HIS A 135 -6.52 -9.08 -9.46
N SER A 136 -5.74 -9.22 -10.54
CA SER A 136 -6.27 -9.49 -11.87
C SER A 136 -6.73 -10.94 -12.06
N ASP A 137 -6.15 -11.87 -11.30
CA ASP A 137 -6.44 -13.30 -11.39
C ASP A 137 -6.17 -14.01 -10.07
N ALA A 138 -6.67 -15.24 -9.95
CA ALA A 138 -6.53 -16.03 -8.74
C ALA A 138 -5.08 -16.41 -8.44
N ALA A 139 -4.26 -16.61 -9.47
CA ALA A 139 -2.85 -16.96 -9.29
C ALA A 139 -2.07 -15.80 -8.64
N SER A 140 -2.33 -14.57 -9.06
CA SER A 140 -1.72 -13.37 -8.46
C SER A 140 -2.16 -13.18 -7.00
N LYS A 141 -3.44 -13.37 -6.71
CA LYS A 141 -3.97 -13.32 -5.34
C LYS A 141 -3.31 -14.36 -4.46
N GLN A 142 -3.21 -15.59 -4.94
CA GLN A 142 -2.59 -16.69 -4.19
C GLN A 142 -1.11 -16.44 -3.94
N ARG A 143 -0.36 -15.90 -4.91
CA ARG A 143 1.04 -15.53 -4.71
C ARG A 143 1.20 -14.46 -3.64
N HIS A 144 0.38 -13.42 -3.67
CA HIS A 144 0.42 -12.35 -2.68
C HIS A 144 0.09 -12.89 -1.28
N GLU A 145 -0.93 -13.75 -1.18
CA GLU A 145 -1.30 -14.40 0.09
C GLU A 145 -0.18 -15.31 0.61
N ALA A 146 0.45 -16.08 -0.28
CA ALA A 146 1.56 -17.00 0.07
C ALA A 146 2.83 -16.24 0.50
N MET A 147 3.02 -15.00 0.05
CA MET A 147 4.09 -14.13 0.52
C MET A 147 3.87 -13.62 1.95
N GLY A 148 2.74 -13.91 2.57
CA GLY A 148 2.40 -13.43 3.89
C GLY A 148 1.73 -12.07 3.88
N PHE A 149 0.69 -11.90 3.06
CA PHE A 149 -0.05 -10.63 2.97
C PHE A 149 -0.49 -10.11 4.33
N GLU A 150 -1.18 -10.94 5.11
CA GLU A 150 -1.72 -10.50 6.40
C GLU A 150 -0.61 -10.11 7.36
N GLN A 151 0.45 -10.93 7.43
CA GLN A 151 1.60 -10.67 8.29
C GLN A 151 2.37 -9.42 7.83
N GLY A 152 2.63 -9.29 6.53
CA GLY A 152 3.39 -8.17 5.97
C GLY A 152 2.66 -6.85 6.07
N TRP A 153 1.42 -6.80 5.63
CA TRP A 153 0.61 -5.57 5.71
C TRP A 153 0.27 -5.22 7.16
N GLY A 154 0.06 -6.22 8.02
CA GLY A 154 -0.13 -6.01 9.46
C GLY A 154 1.12 -5.46 10.13
N MET A 155 2.30 -5.98 9.82
CA MET A 155 3.57 -5.49 10.34
C MET A 155 3.82 -4.04 9.92
N VAL A 156 3.55 -3.72 8.66
CA VAL A 156 3.68 -2.35 8.13
C VAL A 156 2.73 -1.40 8.84
N LEU A 157 1.51 -1.83 9.12
CA LEU A 157 0.55 -1.02 9.88
C LEU A 157 1.05 -0.79 11.32
N ASP A 158 1.59 -1.81 11.97
CA ASP A 158 2.17 -1.67 13.31
C ASP A 158 3.35 -0.68 13.31
N GLN A 159 4.20 -0.71 12.28
CA GLN A 159 5.29 0.23 12.09
C GLN A 159 4.79 1.66 11.90
N LEU A 160 3.74 1.84 11.09
CA LEU A 160 3.09 3.13 10.86
C LEU A 160 2.58 3.72 12.17
N VAL A 161 1.83 2.94 12.95
CA VAL A 161 1.29 3.37 14.24
C VAL A 161 2.42 3.74 15.19
N ALA A 162 3.49 2.95 15.26
CA ALA A 162 4.64 3.23 16.10
C ALA A 162 5.33 4.55 15.70
N GLU A 163 5.48 4.83 14.41
CA GLU A 163 6.08 6.08 13.95
C GLU A 163 5.21 7.29 14.25
N ILE A 164 3.88 7.16 14.12
CA ILE A 164 2.96 8.23 14.52
C ILE A 164 3.11 8.55 16.00
N LYS A 165 3.17 7.52 16.85
CA LYS A 165 3.29 7.71 18.31
C LYS A 165 4.63 8.31 18.71
N LYS A 166 5.71 8.01 18.00
CA LYS A 166 7.04 8.64 18.24
C LYS A 166 7.02 10.13 17.94
N ALA A 167 6.20 10.58 16.98
CA ALA A 167 6.13 11.98 16.58
C ALA A 167 5.24 12.84 17.49
N ARG A 168 4.56 12.26 18.46
CA ARG A 168 3.72 12.97 19.45
C ARG A 168 4.54 13.66 20.50
#